data_c60098fb3d366c6734d56f027af46705
#
_entry.id   c60098fb3d366c6734d56f027af46705
#
_cell.length_a   1.000
_cell.length_b   1.000
_cell.length_c   1.000
_cell.angle_alpha   90.00
_cell.angle_beta   90.00
_cell.angle_gamma   90.00
#
_symmetry.space_group_name_H-M   'P 1'
#
loop_
_entity.id
_entity.type
_entity.pdbx_description
1 polymer ?
#
loop_
_entity_poly.entity_id
_entity_poly.type
_entity_poly.pdbx_seq_one_letter_code
_entity_poly.pdbx_strand_id
1 'polypeptide(L)'
;MLEEKFKSTLNYIELDWQNARTFSNEYALLLQSIGAELDNFFKVYCGFAAEDRKNMNDYCTFVLNDYSDIVNQKVLIPERNMEFQPYQGWNTANPAQSLTFWDGFCRIKHSRYANIQIANQKNVLYALGALYLLEMKYLSKIATSNEPDVPNKKSELFELDNWIYHFIPMGEMFACIDGEICQIIDDEN
;
A
#
# COMPACT_ATOMS: atom_id res chain seq x y z
N MET A 1 2.34 -9.65 -8.41
CA MET A 1 1.05 -10.34 -8.72
C MET A 1 -0.16 -9.39 -8.76
N LEU A 2 -0.53 -8.65 -7.68
CA LEU A 2 -1.64 -7.68 -7.74
C LEU A 2 -1.31 -6.47 -8.60
N GLU A 3 -0.12 -5.91 -8.45
CA GLU A 3 0.40 -4.83 -9.29
C GLU A 3 0.41 -5.21 -10.78
N GLU A 4 0.88 -6.41 -11.13
CA GLU A 4 0.86 -6.91 -12.52
C GLU A 4 -0.56 -7.00 -13.10
N LYS A 5 -1.52 -7.44 -12.29
CA LYS A 5 -2.93 -7.45 -12.70
C LYS A 5 -3.47 -6.05 -12.92
N PHE A 6 -3.11 -5.09 -12.07
CA PHE A 6 -3.48 -3.69 -12.28
C PHE A 6 -2.83 -3.16 -13.55
N LYS A 7 -1.53 -3.37 -13.75
CA LYS A 7 -0.80 -2.96 -14.97
C LYS A 7 -1.43 -3.53 -16.24
N SER A 8 -1.93 -4.77 -16.20
CA SER A 8 -2.60 -5.36 -17.36
C SER A 8 -3.87 -4.60 -17.77
N THR A 9 -4.55 -3.93 -16.84
CA THR A 9 -5.73 -3.10 -17.15
C THR A 9 -5.36 -1.84 -17.93
N LEU A 10 -4.09 -1.38 -17.80
CA LEU A 10 -3.60 -0.18 -18.46
C LEU A 10 -3.43 -0.37 -19.98
N ASN A 11 -3.48 -1.60 -20.47
CA ASN A 11 -3.58 -1.89 -21.90
C ASN A 11 -4.90 -1.40 -22.53
N TYR A 12 -5.91 -1.13 -21.71
CA TYR A 12 -7.25 -0.75 -22.15
C TYR A 12 -7.70 0.61 -21.63
N ILE A 13 -7.21 1.01 -20.46
CA ILE A 13 -7.62 2.24 -19.77
C ILE A 13 -6.36 2.94 -19.27
N GLU A 14 -6.03 4.07 -19.89
CA GLU A 14 -4.87 4.87 -19.50
C GLU A 14 -4.93 5.28 -18.04
N LEU A 15 -3.79 5.20 -17.34
CA LEU A 15 -3.67 5.68 -15.97
C LEU A 15 -3.56 7.21 -15.97
N ASP A 16 -4.69 7.84 -15.69
CA ASP A 16 -4.85 9.28 -15.65
C ASP A 16 -6.01 9.67 -14.74
N TRP A 17 -5.91 10.83 -14.07
CA TRP A 17 -6.99 11.33 -13.23
C TRP A 17 -8.31 11.55 -13.97
N GLN A 18 -8.28 11.77 -15.28
CA GLN A 18 -9.50 11.85 -16.12
C GLN A 18 -10.23 10.52 -16.17
N ASN A 19 -9.51 9.40 -16.06
CA ASN A 19 -10.06 8.04 -16.03
C ASN A 19 -10.36 7.53 -14.61
N ALA A 20 -10.15 8.36 -13.60
CA ALA A 20 -10.28 7.97 -12.19
C ALA A 20 -11.63 7.32 -11.82
N ARG A 21 -12.70 7.70 -12.54
CA ARG A 21 -14.07 7.19 -12.34
C ARG A 21 -14.44 6.02 -13.25
N THR A 22 -13.56 5.62 -14.16
CA THR A 22 -13.80 4.47 -15.03
C THR A 22 -13.85 3.21 -14.19
N PHE A 23 -14.95 2.47 -14.28
CA PHE A 23 -15.18 1.25 -13.53
C PHE A 23 -15.30 0.03 -14.45
N SER A 24 -14.97 -1.13 -13.93
CA SER A 24 -15.06 -2.39 -14.70
C SER A 24 -15.23 -3.59 -13.78
N ASN A 25 -15.60 -4.72 -14.38
CA ASN A 25 -15.61 -6.00 -13.67
C ASN A 25 -14.21 -6.39 -13.18
N GLU A 26 -13.16 -6.08 -13.95
CA GLU A 26 -11.79 -6.36 -13.60
C GLU A 26 -11.37 -5.53 -12.38
N TYR A 27 -11.69 -4.25 -12.35
CA TYR A 27 -11.46 -3.42 -11.18
C TYR A 27 -12.21 -3.91 -9.94
N ALA A 28 -13.41 -4.49 -10.10
CA ALA A 28 -14.13 -5.07 -8.97
C ALA A 28 -13.43 -6.31 -8.41
N LEU A 29 -12.88 -7.18 -9.27
CA LEU A 29 -12.09 -8.34 -8.85
C LEU A 29 -10.78 -7.91 -8.19
N LEU A 30 -10.10 -6.93 -8.77
CA LEU A 30 -8.88 -6.36 -8.21
C LEU A 30 -9.13 -5.74 -6.83
N LEU A 31 -10.16 -4.90 -6.69
CA LEU A 31 -10.47 -4.25 -5.43
C LEU A 31 -10.81 -5.27 -4.33
N GLN A 32 -11.51 -6.36 -4.68
CA GLN A 32 -11.77 -7.45 -3.74
C GLN A 32 -10.49 -8.20 -3.35
N SER A 33 -9.61 -8.47 -4.30
CA SER A 33 -8.35 -9.17 -4.03
C SER A 33 -7.41 -8.32 -3.18
N ILE A 34 -7.25 -7.03 -3.53
CA ILE A 34 -6.39 -6.10 -2.78
C ILE A 34 -6.97 -5.86 -1.39
N GLY A 35 -8.30 -5.69 -1.26
CA GLY A 35 -8.93 -5.48 0.03
C GLY A 35 -8.82 -6.68 0.97
N ALA A 36 -8.86 -7.91 0.43
CA ALA A 36 -8.62 -9.12 1.22
C ALA A 36 -7.15 -9.20 1.68
N GLU A 37 -6.20 -8.84 0.80
CA GLU A 37 -4.78 -8.82 1.15
C GLU A 37 -4.48 -7.74 2.20
N LEU A 38 -5.07 -6.54 2.05
CA LEU A 38 -4.98 -5.48 3.06
C LEU A 38 -5.51 -5.93 4.43
N ASP A 39 -6.65 -6.63 4.49
CA ASP A 39 -7.21 -7.14 5.75
C ASP A 39 -6.23 -8.10 6.44
N ASN A 40 -5.63 -9.01 5.67
CA ASN A 40 -4.62 -9.93 6.15
C ASN A 40 -3.35 -9.19 6.61
N PHE A 41 -2.89 -8.25 5.80
CA PHE A 41 -1.66 -7.53 6.09
C PHE A 41 -1.80 -6.56 7.27
N PHE A 42 -2.96 -5.96 7.48
CA PHE A 42 -3.22 -5.18 8.69
C PHE A 42 -3.06 -6.03 9.96
N LYS A 43 -3.49 -7.30 9.95
CA LYS A 43 -3.26 -8.19 11.09
C LYS A 43 -1.78 -8.42 11.33
N VAL A 44 -1.01 -8.69 10.28
CA VAL A 44 0.44 -8.86 10.36
C VAL A 44 1.10 -7.60 10.90
N TYR A 45 0.79 -6.44 10.33
CA TYR A 45 1.34 -5.14 10.74
C TYR A 45 1.08 -4.85 12.22
N CYS A 46 -0.14 -5.13 12.68
CA CYS A 46 -0.56 -4.89 14.06
C CYS A 46 -0.11 -5.99 15.04
N GLY A 47 0.49 -7.09 14.57
CA GLY A 47 0.88 -8.22 15.40
C GLY A 47 -0.30 -9.02 15.97
N PHE A 48 -1.48 -8.98 15.30
CA PHE A 48 -2.64 -9.76 15.70
C PHE A 48 -2.53 -11.20 15.19
N ALA A 49 -3.05 -12.16 15.97
CA ALA A 49 -3.11 -13.54 15.52
C ALA A 49 -4.08 -13.73 14.35
N ALA A 50 -3.82 -14.73 13.51
CA ALA A 50 -4.63 -14.98 12.31
C ALA A 50 -6.10 -15.27 12.64
N GLU A 51 -6.36 -15.93 13.76
CA GLU A 51 -7.68 -16.27 14.29
C GLU A 51 -8.41 -15.11 14.98
N ASP A 52 -7.71 -14.02 15.28
CA ASP A 52 -8.29 -12.84 15.91
C ASP A 52 -9.36 -12.21 15.01
N ARG A 53 -10.54 -11.96 15.59
CA ARG A 53 -11.60 -11.24 14.92
C ARG A 53 -11.39 -9.73 15.06
N LYS A 54 -10.54 -9.20 14.18
CA LYS A 54 -10.21 -7.78 14.10
C LYS A 54 -10.93 -7.11 12.94
N ASN A 55 -11.06 -5.81 13.03
CA ASN A 55 -11.72 -5.00 12.02
C ASN A 55 -11.02 -3.65 11.84
N MET A 56 -11.52 -2.82 10.94
CA MET A 56 -10.90 -1.53 10.61
C MET A 56 -10.77 -0.57 11.81
N ASN A 57 -11.62 -0.68 12.84
CA ASN A 57 -11.46 0.15 14.04
C ASN A 57 -10.20 -0.25 14.83
N ASP A 58 -9.95 -1.57 14.94
CA ASP A 58 -8.77 -2.08 15.62
C ASP A 58 -7.50 -1.67 14.86
N TYR A 59 -7.50 -1.85 13.52
CA TYR A 59 -6.37 -1.52 12.65
C TYR A 59 -6.07 -0.02 12.68
N CYS A 60 -7.09 0.81 12.51
CA CYS A 60 -6.94 2.26 12.51
C CYS A 60 -6.34 2.77 13.83
N THR A 61 -6.86 2.30 14.95
CA THR A 61 -6.36 2.69 16.26
C THR A 61 -4.89 2.29 16.43
N PHE A 62 -4.54 1.07 16.05
CA PHE A 62 -3.17 0.59 16.18
C PHE A 62 -2.21 1.36 15.25
N VAL A 63 -2.53 1.42 13.97
CA VAL A 63 -1.64 2.04 12.96
C VAL A 63 -1.43 3.52 13.23
N LEU A 64 -2.49 4.28 13.57
CA LEU A 64 -2.36 5.71 13.85
C LEU A 64 -1.60 6.00 15.15
N ASN A 65 -1.62 5.08 16.13
CA ASN A 65 -0.79 5.20 17.32
C ASN A 65 0.68 4.86 17.04
N ASP A 66 0.94 3.90 16.18
CA ASP A 66 2.29 3.47 15.81
C ASP A 66 2.93 4.40 14.78
N TYR A 67 2.15 4.87 13.83
CA TYR A 67 2.60 5.73 12.73
C TYR A 67 1.54 6.75 12.33
N SER A 68 1.38 7.80 13.15
CA SER A 68 0.35 8.84 12.91
C SER A 68 0.53 9.59 11.60
N ASP A 69 1.77 9.70 11.10
CA ASP A 69 2.07 10.42 9.85
C ASP A 69 1.68 9.66 8.57
N ILE A 70 1.22 8.42 8.68
CA ILE A 70 0.77 7.63 7.51
C ILE A 70 -0.28 8.37 6.67
N VAL A 71 -1.10 9.21 7.31
CA VAL A 71 -2.15 10.01 6.64
C VAL A 71 -1.60 11.07 5.69
N ASN A 72 -0.35 11.49 5.90
CA ASN A 72 0.35 12.50 5.11
C ASN A 72 1.28 11.88 4.07
N GLN A 73 1.55 10.59 4.17
CA GLN A 73 2.49 9.92 3.26
C GLN A 73 1.96 9.85 1.84
N LYS A 74 2.84 10.17 0.91
CA LYS A 74 2.58 10.14 -0.53
C LYS A 74 3.13 8.87 -1.17
N VAL A 75 2.36 8.34 -2.09
CA VAL A 75 2.79 7.33 -3.05
C VAL A 75 2.92 8.01 -4.40
N LEU A 76 4.06 7.82 -5.04
CA LEU A 76 4.41 8.41 -6.33
C LEU A 76 4.27 7.35 -7.42
N ILE A 77 3.90 7.81 -8.62
CA ILE A 77 3.94 7.05 -9.88
C ILE A 77 4.83 7.83 -10.84
N PRO A 78 6.16 7.64 -10.79
CA PRO A 78 7.11 8.50 -11.50
C PRO A 78 6.89 8.54 -13.01
N GLU A 79 6.59 7.39 -13.62
CA GLU A 79 6.36 7.28 -15.07
C GLU A 79 5.18 8.13 -15.58
N ARG A 80 4.26 8.50 -14.69
CA ARG A 80 3.05 9.26 -15.01
C ARG A 80 3.04 10.65 -14.39
N ASN A 81 4.08 11.01 -13.64
CA ASN A 81 4.15 12.24 -12.85
C ASN A 81 2.89 12.44 -11.99
N MET A 82 2.45 11.36 -11.34
CA MET A 82 1.28 11.34 -10.48
C MET A 82 1.70 11.08 -9.03
N GLU A 83 0.96 11.69 -8.10
CA GLU A 83 1.10 11.43 -6.67
C GLU A 83 -0.27 11.36 -6.00
N PHE A 84 -0.36 10.60 -4.90
CA PHE A 84 -1.57 10.53 -4.09
C PHE A 84 -1.26 10.06 -2.68
N GLN A 85 -2.18 10.32 -1.76
CA GLN A 85 -2.07 9.93 -0.35
C GLN A 85 -3.13 8.88 -0.04
N PRO A 86 -2.78 7.57 0.01
CA PRO A 86 -3.77 6.51 0.16
C PRO A 86 -4.58 6.60 1.45
N TYR A 87 -3.93 7.04 2.53
CA TYR A 87 -4.53 7.14 3.87
C TYR A 87 -4.99 8.55 4.24
N GLN A 88 -5.05 9.49 3.28
CA GLN A 88 -5.50 10.85 3.55
C GLN A 88 -6.87 10.88 4.22
N GLY A 89 -6.94 11.54 5.38
CA GLY A 89 -8.18 11.70 6.14
C GLY A 89 -8.59 10.45 6.95
N TRP A 90 -7.78 9.38 6.97
CA TRP A 90 -8.04 8.23 7.81
C TRP A 90 -8.08 8.62 9.29
N ASN A 91 -9.13 8.21 9.99
CA ASN A 91 -9.36 8.64 11.37
C ASN A 91 -10.16 7.60 12.17
N THR A 92 -10.04 7.68 13.49
CA THR A 92 -10.69 6.75 14.42
C THR A 92 -12.18 6.97 14.62
N ALA A 93 -12.73 8.10 14.17
CA ALA A 93 -14.16 8.36 14.28
C ALA A 93 -14.98 7.56 13.25
N ASN A 94 -14.45 7.40 12.03
CA ASN A 94 -15.07 6.67 10.93
C ASN A 94 -14.05 5.84 10.16
N PRO A 95 -13.37 4.85 10.78
CA PRO A 95 -12.18 4.22 10.22
C PRO A 95 -12.39 3.57 8.85
N ALA A 96 -13.53 2.89 8.67
CA ALA A 96 -13.82 2.21 7.41
C ALA A 96 -14.28 3.19 6.30
N GLN A 97 -15.10 4.18 6.65
CA GLN A 97 -15.69 5.12 5.69
C GLN A 97 -14.73 6.23 5.28
N SER A 98 -13.76 6.57 6.12
CA SER A 98 -12.75 7.58 5.79
C SER A 98 -11.77 7.13 4.70
N LEU A 99 -11.69 5.82 4.43
CA LEU A 99 -10.93 5.26 3.30
C LEU A 99 -11.90 4.81 2.20
N THR A 100 -12.03 5.60 1.14
CA THR A 100 -13.01 5.34 0.06
C THR A 100 -12.81 3.99 -0.62
N PHE A 101 -11.56 3.54 -0.78
CA PHE A 101 -11.26 2.23 -1.34
C PHE A 101 -11.67 1.08 -0.41
N TRP A 102 -11.55 1.27 0.91
CA TRP A 102 -11.96 0.26 1.89
C TRP A 102 -13.49 0.17 2.00
N ASP A 103 -14.19 1.30 2.09
CA ASP A 103 -15.65 1.33 1.99
C ASP A 103 -16.11 0.67 0.69
N GLY A 104 -15.44 0.99 -0.42
CA GLY A 104 -15.69 0.38 -1.73
C GLY A 104 -15.52 -1.13 -1.72
N PHE A 105 -14.41 -1.63 -1.16
CA PHE A 105 -14.17 -3.07 -0.98
C PHE A 105 -15.31 -3.74 -0.20
N CYS A 106 -15.68 -3.18 0.96
CA CYS A 106 -16.76 -3.72 1.79
C CYS A 106 -18.09 -3.77 1.03
N ARG A 107 -18.46 -2.68 0.35
CA ARG A 107 -19.73 -2.60 -0.39
C ARG A 107 -19.78 -3.55 -1.58
N ILE A 108 -18.68 -3.70 -2.33
CA ILE A 108 -18.60 -4.64 -3.45
C ILE A 108 -18.63 -6.08 -2.96
N LYS A 109 -17.97 -6.39 -1.85
CA LYS A 109 -18.00 -7.71 -1.21
C LYS A 109 -19.43 -8.14 -0.86
N HIS A 110 -20.26 -7.20 -0.39
CA HIS A 110 -21.64 -7.49 0.01
C HIS A 110 -22.63 -7.44 -1.15
N SER A 111 -22.48 -6.51 -2.09
CA SER A 111 -23.41 -6.33 -3.22
C SER A 111 -22.71 -5.70 -4.41
N ARG A 112 -22.00 -6.53 -5.21
CA ARG A 112 -21.26 -6.08 -6.39
C ARG A 112 -22.15 -5.39 -7.41
N TYR A 113 -23.32 -6.00 -7.71
CA TYR A 113 -24.21 -5.49 -8.73
C TYR A 113 -24.66 -4.06 -8.45
N ALA A 114 -25.05 -3.77 -7.20
CA ALA A 114 -25.53 -2.44 -6.80
C ALA A 114 -24.39 -1.41 -6.67
N ASN A 115 -23.13 -1.85 -6.55
CA ASN A 115 -22.00 -0.98 -6.20
C ASN A 115 -20.86 -0.99 -7.24
N ILE A 116 -21.09 -1.54 -8.43
CA ILE A 116 -20.03 -1.75 -9.43
C ILE A 116 -19.26 -0.45 -9.78
N GLN A 117 -19.91 0.71 -9.77
CA GLN A 117 -19.27 2.01 -10.08
C GLN A 117 -18.22 2.41 -9.05
N ILE A 118 -18.26 1.83 -7.84
CA ILE A 118 -17.26 2.08 -6.80
C ILE A 118 -15.95 1.36 -7.14
N ALA A 119 -16.02 0.27 -7.91
CA ALA A 119 -14.85 -0.42 -8.44
C ALA A 119 -14.26 0.34 -9.63
N ASN A 120 -13.76 1.53 -9.37
CA ASN A 120 -13.16 2.40 -10.36
C ASN A 120 -11.64 2.46 -10.24
N GLN A 121 -10.99 2.98 -11.27
CA GLN A 121 -9.54 3.05 -11.35
C GLN A 121 -8.92 3.71 -10.11
N LYS A 122 -9.52 4.82 -9.62
CA LYS A 122 -9.04 5.52 -8.43
C LYS A 122 -9.05 4.63 -7.19
N ASN A 123 -10.17 3.96 -6.89
CA ASN A 123 -10.27 3.14 -5.68
C ASN A 123 -9.34 1.92 -5.73
N VAL A 124 -9.14 1.33 -6.90
CA VAL A 124 -8.16 0.23 -7.08
C VAL A 124 -6.74 0.74 -6.90
N LEU A 125 -6.40 1.88 -7.50
CA LEU A 125 -5.08 2.51 -7.37
C LEU A 125 -4.78 2.87 -5.90
N TYR A 126 -5.75 3.48 -5.21
CA TYR A 126 -5.60 3.85 -3.80
C TYR A 126 -5.47 2.63 -2.89
N ALA A 127 -6.23 1.56 -3.14
CA ALA A 127 -6.12 0.32 -2.39
C ALA A 127 -4.73 -0.34 -2.58
N LEU A 128 -4.24 -0.37 -3.82
CA LEU A 128 -2.93 -0.95 -4.13
C LEU A 128 -1.80 -0.11 -3.55
N GLY A 129 -1.87 1.22 -3.65
CA GLY A 129 -0.90 2.13 -3.03
C GLY A 129 -0.94 2.10 -1.51
N ALA A 130 -2.12 1.86 -0.91
CA ALA A 130 -2.27 1.67 0.53
C ALA A 130 -1.56 0.40 1.01
N LEU A 131 -1.74 -0.71 0.28
CA LEU A 131 -1.04 -1.96 0.56
C LEU A 131 0.47 -1.76 0.45
N TYR A 132 0.94 -1.18 -0.66
CA TYR A 132 2.36 -0.90 -0.89
C TYR A 132 2.97 -0.05 0.24
N LEU A 133 2.32 1.06 0.62
CA LEU A 133 2.80 1.93 1.69
C LEU A 133 2.88 1.20 3.04
N LEU A 134 1.87 0.37 3.36
CA LEU A 134 1.84 -0.38 4.61
C LEU A 134 2.94 -1.47 4.64
N GLU A 135 3.16 -2.16 3.52
CA GLU A 135 4.25 -3.14 3.36
C GLU A 135 5.62 -2.49 3.54
N MET A 136 5.83 -1.33 2.92
CA MET A 136 7.09 -0.59 3.03
C MET A 136 7.34 -0.13 4.47
N LYS A 137 6.30 0.33 5.17
CA LYS A 137 6.41 0.71 6.58
C LYS A 137 6.67 -0.50 7.49
N TYR A 138 6.07 -1.63 7.18
CA TYR A 138 6.37 -2.87 7.90
C TYR A 138 7.82 -3.31 7.69
N LEU A 139 8.31 -3.24 6.46
CA LEU A 139 9.71 -3.53 6.16
C LEU A 139 10.66 -2.62 6.96
N SER A 140 10.36 -1.32 7.04
CA SER A 140 11.19 -0.41 7.84
C SER A 140 11.17 -0.75 9.34
N LYS A 141 10.06 -1.32 9.86
CA LYS A 141 9.98 -1.75 11.27
C LYS A 141 10.80 -3.00 11.58
N ILE A 142 10.83 -3.96 10.65
CA ILE A 142 11.52 -5.24 10.86
C ILE A 142 12.97 -5.21 10.37
N ALA A 143 13.32 -4.28 9.50
CA ALA A 143 14.70 -4.10 9.06
C ALA A 143 15.52 -3.60 10.25
N THR A 144 16.28 -4.51 10.84
CA THR A 144 17.33 -4.18 11.80
C THR A 144 18.64 -4.06 11.05
N SER A 145 19.61 -3.31 11.60
CA SER A 145 20.93 -3.12 11.02
C SER A 145 21.69 -4.42 10.71
N ASN A 146 21.17 -5.57 11.12
CA ASN A 146 21.77 -6.88 10.98
C ASN A 146 21.01 -7.84 10.05
N GLU A 147 19.91 -7.41 9.40
CA GLU A 147 19.15 -8.26 8.48
C GLU A 147 19.05 -7.60 7.09
N PRO A 148 19.88 -8.04 6.13
CA PRO A 148 19.99 -7.41 4.82
C PRO A 148 18.90 -7.78 3.81
N ASP A 149 17.92 -8.59 4.16
CA ASP A 149 16.88 -9.12 3.24
C ASP A 149 15.79 -8.10 2.87
N VAL A 150 16.17 -6.86 2.59
CA VAL A 150 15.24 -5.91 1.94
C VAL A 150 15.18 -6.25 0.45
N PRO A 151 14.01 -6.61 -0.09
CA PRO A 151 13.89 -7.00 -1.50
C PRO A 151 14.45 -5.92 -2.45
N ASN A 152 15.31 -6.32 -3.37
CA ASN A 152 15.94 -5.41 -4.34
C ASN A 152 14.92 -4.74 -5.29
N LYS A 153 13.75 -5.35 -5.46
CA LYS A 153 12.67 -4.83 -6.31
C LYS A 153 11.38 -4.82 -5.51
N LYS A 154 10.92 -3.64 -5.17
CA LYS A 154 9.75 -3.46 -4.30
C LYS A 154 8.46 -3.22 -5.10
N SER A 155 8.50 -2.37 -6.12
CA SER A 155 7.40 -2.07 -7.03
C SER A 155 7.94 -1.59 -8.37
N GLU A 156 7.21 -1.82 -9.45
CA GLU A 156 7.49 -1.21 -10.77
C GLU A 156 6.64 0.03 -11.01
N LEU A 157 5.55 0.16 -10.26
CA LEU A 157 4.58 1.23 -10.43
C LEU A 157 4.79 2.37 -9.42
N PHE A 158 5.15 2.02 -8.18
CA PHE A 158 5.14 2.94 -7.06
C PHE A 158 6.52 3.23 -6.49
N GLU A 159 6.66 4.48 -6.01
CA GLU A 159 7.74 4.93 -5.14
C GLU A 159 7.15 5.69 -3.95
N LEU A 160 7.92 5.81 -2.86
CA LEU A 160 7.59 6.66 -1.73
C LEU A 160 8.40 7.95 -1.80
N ASP A 161 7.77 9.08 -1.46
CA ASP A 161 8.34 10.42 -1.53
C ASP A 161 9.68 10.54 -0.73
N ASN A 162 9.73 9.91 0.44
CA ASN A 162 10.90 9.98 1.32
C ASN A 162 11.73 8.69 1.32
N TRP A 163 11.55 7.82 0.34
CA TRP A 163 12.27 6.56 0.26
C TRP A 163 13.37 6.65 -0.80
N ILE A 164 14.62 6.71 -0.35
CA ILE A 164 15.76 6.77 -1.26
C ILE A 164 16.23 5.34 -1.54
N TYR A 165 16.11 4.92 -2.79
CA TYR A 165 16.72 3.68 -3.27
C TYR A 165 18.18 3.95 -3.58
N HIS A 166 19.09 3.30 -2.85
CA HIS A 166 20.50 3.37 -3.19
C HIS A 166 20.89 2.20 -4.09
N PHE A 167 21.52 2.53 -5.20
CA PHE A 167 22.24 1.55 -6.00
C PHE A 167 23.43 1.07 -5.17
N ILE A 168 23.55 -0.24 -4.95
CA ILE A 168 24.63 -0.84 -4.18
C ILE A 168 25.79 -1.08 -5.14
N PRO A 169 26.92 -0.35 -5.02
CA PRO A 169 28.15 -0.77 -5.66
C PRO A 169 28.56 -2.14 -5.10
N MET A 170 29.10 -3.02 -5.93
CA MET A 170 29.57 -4.33 -5.47
C MET A 170 30.54 -4.14 -4.29
N GLY A 171 30.15 -4.64 -3.11
CA GLY A 171 30.97 -4.69 -1.91
C GLY A 171 30.52 -3.84 -0.73
N GLU A 172 29.52 -2.96 -0.88
CA GLU A 172 28.97 -2.21 0.25
C GLU A 172 27.44 -2.18 0.17
N MET A 173 26.77 -2.58 1.23
CA MET A 173 25.32 -2.51 1.32
C MET A 173 24.90 -1.29 2.14
N PHE A 174 24.01 -0.46 1.56
CA PHE A 174 23.38 0.63 2.28
C PHE A 174 21.86 0.43 2.24
N ALA A 175 21.21 0.64 3.34
CA ALA A 175 19.76 0.76 3.39
C ALA A 175 19.39 2.21 3.72
N CYS A 176 18.36 2.75 3.07
CA CYS A 176 17.77 4.01 3.50
C CYS A 176 16.42 3.72 4.14
N ILE A 177 16.29 4.02 5.41
CA ILE A 177 15.07 3.85 6.20
C ILE A 177 14.71 5.22 6.74
N ASP A 178 13.49 5.68 6.45
CA ASP A 178 12.96 6.99 6.88
C ASP A 178 13.89 8.20 6.56
N GLY A 179 14.58 8.13 5.40
CA GLY A 179 15.49 9.21 4.95
C GLY A 179 16.89 9.16 5.55
N GLU A 180 17.20 8.22 6.43
CA GLU A 180 18.55 8.03 6.96
C GLU A 180 19.28 6.90 6.21
N ILE A 181 20.53 7.15 5.83
CA ILE A 181 21.39 6.17 5.16
C ILE A 181 22.07 5.34 6.25
N CYS A 182 21.72 4.07 6.31
CA CYS A 182 22.37 3.11 7.18
C CYS A 182 23.35 2.27 6.36
N GLN A 183 24.63 2.31 6.69
CA GLN A 183 25.63 1.39 6.14
C GLN A 183 25.44 0.02 6.80
N ILE A 184 25.20 -1.01 6.00
CA ILE A 184 25.21 -2.38 6.49
C ILE A 184 26.66 -2.84 6.45
N ILE A 185 27.27 -2.96 7.62
CA ILE A 185 28.64 -3.48 7.76
C ILE A 185 28.51 -5.00 7.80
N ASP A 186 29.06 -5.68 6.79
CA ASP A 186 29.29 -7.12 6.89
C ASP A 186 30.37 -7.36 7.96
N ASP A 187 29.98 -7.82 9.13
CA ASP A 187 30.90 -8.36 10.13
C ASP A 187 31.31 -9.78 9.71
N GLU A 188 31.95 -9.93 8.56
CA GLU A 188 32.75 -11.10 8.27
C GLU A 188 34.24 -10.78 8.63
N ASN A 189 34.61 -11.14 9.87
CA ASN A 189 35.98 -11.57 10.26
C ASN A 189 35.87 -12.51 11.46
#